data_d4b64dd59b965dfe5a7d57f2347e07c3
#
_entry.id   d4b64dd59b965dfe5a7d57f2347e07c3
#
_cell.length_a   1.000
_cell.length_b   1.000
_cell.length_c   1.000
_cell.angle_alpha   90.00
_cell.angle_beta   90.00
_cell.angle_gamma   90.00
#
_symmetry.space_group_name_H-M   'P 1'
#
loop_
_entity.id
_entity.type
_entity.pdbx_description
1 polymer ?
#
loop_
_entity_poly.entity_id
_entity_poly.type
_entity_poly.pdbx_seq_one_letter_code
_entity_poly.pdbx_strand_id
1 'polypeptide(L)'
;MTPEQLKASILQYAIQGKLVEQRAEEGTGEELYQQIQAEKQRMIKEGKIKKEKPFSQNPAYQDYPFDIPDTWKFVRFGELLITRDSERVPVSVSDRNKRAKIYDYYGASGIIDKIDDYLFDDELLLIGEDGANLLSRSTPIAFIAKGKYW
;
A
#
# COMPACT_ATOMS: atom_id res chain seq x y z
N MET A 1 5.23 -34.89 0.04
CA MET A 1 4.87 -33.45 -0.07
C MET A 1 6.13 -32.71 -0.53
N THR A 2 6.09 -32.01 -1.67
CA THR A 2 7.22 -31.19 -2.12
C THR A 2 7.29 -29.87 -1.35
N PRO A 3 8.43 -29.16 -1.35
CA PRO A 3 8.55 -27.84 -0.73
C PRO A 3 7.52 -26.83 -1.27
N GLU A 4 7.21 -26.87 -2.56
CA GLU A 4 6.23 -26.02 -3.22
C GLU A 4 4.80 -26.33 -2.74
N GLN A 5 4.46 -27.60 -2.58
CA GLN A 5 3.17 -28.04 -2.05
C GLN A 5 3.00 -27.60 -0.59
N LEU A 6 4.06 -27.73 0.21
CA LEU A 6 4.05 -27.27 1.62
C LEU A 6 3.84 -25.76 1.69
N LYS A 7 4.60 -24.98 0.89
CA LYS A 7 4.44 -23.54 0.81
C LYS A 7 3.02 -23.13 0.42
N ALA A 8 2.46 -23.76 -0.63
CA ALA A 8 1.09 -23.48 -1.07
C ALA A 8 0.06 -23.79 0.02
N SER A 9 0.23 -24.91 0.74
CA SER A 9 -0.64 -25.28 1.85
C SER A 9 -0.59 -24.25 2.99
N ILE A 10 0.61 -23.83 3.40
CA ILE A 10 0.78 -22.81 4.45
C ILE A 10 0.12 -21.49 4.04
N LEU A 11 0.34 -21.04 2.81
CA LEU A 11 -0.29 -19.82 2.30
C LEU A 11 -1.81 -19.93 2.26
N GLN A 12 -2.35 -21.09 1.86
CA GLN A 12 -3.79 -21.32 1.85
C GLN A 12 -4.39 -21.24 3.26
N TYR A 13 -3.73 -21.81 4.27
CA TYR A 13 -4.16 -21.69 5.67
C TYR A 13 -4.06 -20.25 6.18
N ALA A 14 -3.00 -19.52 5.79
CA ALA A 14 -2.81 -18.13 6.18
C ALA A 14 -3.92 -17.21 5.64
N ILE A 15 -4.25 -17.30 4.35
CA ILE A 15 -5.28 -16.42 3.73
C ILE A 15 -6.70 -16.73 4.22
N GLN A 16 -6.94 -17.96 4.74
CA GLN A 16 -8.20 -18.35 5.36
C GLN A 16 -8.25 -18.06 6.88
N GLY A 17 -7.21 -17.45 7.44
CA GLY A 17 -7.11 -17.18 8.88
C GLY A 17 -7.00 -18.42 9.75
N LYS A 18 -6.64 -19.59 9.16
CA LYS A 18 -6.54 -20.87 9.85
C LYS A 18 -5.14 -21.22 10.35
N LEU A 19 -4.14 -20.40 10.02
CA LEU A 19 -2.75 -20.64 10.39
C LEU A 19 -2.48 -20.37 11.87
N VAL A 20 -3.16 -19.39 12.43
CA VAL A 20 -3.11 -19.00 13.86
C VAL A 20 -4.52 -18.90 14.41
N GLU A 21 -4.66 -19.12 15.73
CA GLU A 21 -5.92 -18.97 16.43
C GLU A 21 -6.40 -17.52 16.39
N GLN A 22 -7.69 -17.32 16.13
CA GLN A 22 -8.32 -16.00 16.20
C GLN A 22 -8.62 -15.66 17.65
N ARG A 23 -8.10 -14.56 18.16
CA ARG A 23 -8.22 -14.14 19.55
C ARG A 23 -9.21 -12.99 19.68
N ALA A 24 -10.18 -13.14 20.59
CA ALA A 24 -11.23 -12.14 20.78
C ALA A 24 -10.70 -10.78 21.25
N GLU A 25 -9.60 -10.77 22.01
CA GLU A 25 -8.96 -9.55 22.50
C GLU A 25 -8.30 -8.69 21.40
N GLU A 26 -8.07 -9.26 20.21
CA GLU A 26 -7.53 -8.51 19.07
C GLU A 26 -8.60 -7.68 18.36
N GLY A 27 -9.87 -7.84 18.72
CA GLY A 27 -10.99 -7.16 18.08
C GLY A 27 -11.33 -7.73 16.70
N THR A 28 -12.13 -7.00 15.94
CA THR A 28 -12.59 -7.43 14.63
C THR A 28 -12.13 -6.49 13.51
N GLY A 29 -12.06 -7.01 12.28
CA GLY A 29 -11.80 -6.22 11.08
C GLY A 29 -12.87 -5.14 10.85
N GLU A 30 -14.13 -5.38 11.28
CA GLU A 30 -15.18 -4.36 11.24
C GLU A 30 -14.87 -3.20 12.19
N GLU A 31 -14.50 -3.47 13.44
CA GLU A 31 -14.15 -2.43 14.41
C GLU A 31 -12.95 -1.60 13.94
N LEU A 32 -11.90 -2.27 13.46
CA LEU A 32 -10.73 -1.59 12.90
C LEU A 32 -11.11 -0.72 11.68
N TYR A 33 -11.94 -1.24 10.78
CA TYR A 33 -12.42 -0.47 9.62
C TYR A 33 -13.17 0.79 10.04
N GLN A 34 -14.07 0.69 11.02
CA GLN A 34 -14.82 1.84 11.52
C GLN A 34 -13.91 2.87 12.18
N GLN A 35 -12.89 2.44 12.93
CA GLN A 35 -11.88 3.34 13.50
C GLN A 35 -11.12 4.11 12.41
N ILE A 36 -10.65 3.40 11.37
CA ILE A 36 -9.95 4.03 10.23
C ILE A 36 -10.86 5.04 9.52
N GLN A 37 -12.12 4.69 9.27
CA GLN A 37 -13.07 5.59 8.61
C GLN A 37 -13.36 6.83 9.49
N ALA A 38 -13.52 6.67 10.79
CA ALA A 38 -13.72 7.79 11.71
C ALA A 38 -12.49 8.72 11.72
N GLU A 39 -11.29 8.18 11.74
CA GLU A 39 -10.05 8.96 11.67
C GLU A 39 -9.92 9.72 10.35
N LYS A 40 -10.18 9.06 9.20
CA LYS A 40 -10.21 9.73 7.89
C LYS A 40 -11.21 10.89 7.87
N GLN A 41 -12.42 10.70 8.41
CA GLN A 41 -13.41 11.77 8.50
C GLN A 41 -12.96 12.94 9.39
N ARG A 42 -12.27 12.63 10.49
CA ARG A 42 -11.67 13.66 11.34
C ARG A 42 -10.64 14.47 10.57
N MET A 43 -9.72 13.81 9.89
CA MET A 43 -8.67 14.46 9.09
C MET A 43 -9.25 15.32 7.95
N ILE A 44 -10.34 14.87 7.32
CA ILE A 44 -11.06 15.68 6.32
C ILE A 44 -11.65 16.95 6.93
N LYS A 45 -12.30 16.84 8.10
CA LYS A 45 -12.88 17.99 8.81
C LYS A 45 -11.82 18.99 9.27
N GLU A 46 -10.64 18.49 9.66
CA GLU A 46 -9.49 19.32 10.04
C GLU A 46 -8.74 19.90 8.82
N GLY A 47 -9.16 19.58 7.60
CA GLY A 47 -8.51 20.05 6.37
C GLY A 47 -7.13 19.44 6.10
N LYS A 48 -6.76 18.36 6.83
CA LYS A 48 -5.47 17.67 6.65
C LYS A 48 -5.42 16.82 5.38
N ILE A 49 -6.57 16.27 4.98
CA ILE A 49 -6.71 15.49 3.75
C ILE A 49 -7.94 15.93 2.97
N LYS A 50 -7.88 15.77 1.66
CA LYS A 50 -9.03 16.04 0.77
C LYS A 50 -10.03 14.90 0.83
N LYS A 51 -11.32 15.24 0.68
CA LYS A 51 -12.37 14.22 0.52
C LYS A 51 -12.15 13.50 -0.81
N GLU A 52 -11.94 12.21 -0.74
CA GLU A 52 -11.82 11.35 -1.91
C GLU A 52 -13.21 11.12 -2.55
N LYS A 53 -13.22 10.86 -3.86
CA LYS A 53 -14.44 10.45 -4.55
C LYS A 53 -14.81 9.03 -4.07
N PRO A 54 -16.10 8.75 -3.85
CA PRO A 54 -16.51 7.38 -3.53
C PRO A 54 -16.07 6.43 -4.63
N PHE A 55 -15.52 5.29 -4.24
CA PHE A 55 -15.24 4.23 -5.21
C PHE A 55 -16.54 3.82 -5.88
N SER A 56 -16.53 3.71 -7.22
CA SER A 56 -17.68 3.20 -7.94
C SER A 56 -18.02 1.81 -7.41
N GLN A 57 -19.28 1.60 -7.07
CA GLN A 57 -19.78 0.27 -6.73
C GLN A 57 -19.75 -0.57 -8.02
N ASN A 58 -18.66 -1.28 -8.25
CA ASN A 58 -18.61 -2.28 -9.31
C ASN A 58 -19.15 -3.59 -8.71
N PRO A 59 -20.33 -4.08 -9.15
CA PRO A 59 -20.92 -5.30 -8.63
C PRO A 59 -20.06 -6.56 -8.87
N ALA A 60 -19.05 -6.49 -9.74
CA ALA A 60 -18.14 -7.61 -10.02
C ALA A 60 -17.23 -8.00 -8.84
N TYR A 61 -17.25 -7.30 -7.71
CA TYR A 61 -16.45 -7.62 -6.51
C TYR A 61 -17.28 -8.23 -5.37
N GLN A 62 -18.43 -8.82 -5.65
CA GLN A 62 -19.22 -9.52 -4.62
C GLN A 62 -18.78 -10.97 -4.40
N ASP A 63 -18.02 -11.54 -5.33
CA ASP A 63 -17.48 -12.89 -5.18
C ASP A 63 -16.06 -12.81 -4.60
N TYR A 64 -15.97 -13.00 -3.28
CA TYR A 64 -14.67 -13.14 -2.63
C TYR A 64 -14.02 -14.46 -3.05
N PRO A 65 -12.69 -14.49 -3.28
CA PRO A 65 -12.01 -15.66 -3.83
C PRO A 65 -11.90 -16.83 -2.84
N PHE A 66 -12.20 -16.60 -1.57
CA PHE A 66 -12.13 -17.58 -0.48
C PHE A 66 -12.89 -17.10 0.76
N ASP A 67 -13.25 -18.04 1.63
CA ASP A 67 -13.86 -17.75 2.93
C ASP A 67 -12.81 -17.25 3.91
N ILE A 68 -13.21 -16.31 4.77
CA ILE A 68 -12.39 -15.74 5.85
C ILE A 68 -13.11 -15.95 7.20
N PRO A 69 -12.39 -15.87 8.34
CA PRO A 69 -13.00 -15.86 9.66
C PRO A 69 -14.02 -14.73 9.84
N ASP A 70 -15.01 -14.92 10.68
CA ASP A 70 -16.03 -13.91 11.01
C ASP A 70 -15.42 -12.63 11.64
N THR A 71 -14.22 -12.77 12.24
CA THR A 71 -13.46 -11.63 12.78
C THR A 71 -12.77 -10.78 11.71
N TRP A 72 -12.66 -11.27 10.50
CA TRP A 72 -12.01 -10.55 9.39
C TRP A 72 -13.05 -9.82 8.53
N LYS A 73 -12.58 -8.84 7.77
CA LYS A 73 -13.41 -8.09 6.83
C LYS A 73 -12.65 -7.86 5.53
N PHE A 74 -13.29 -8.17 4.41
CA PHE A 74 -12.82 -7.70 3.11
C PHE A 74 -13.12 -6.21 2.93
N VAL A 75 -12.11 -5.45 2.56
CA VAL A 75 -12.23 -4.02 2.28
C VAL A 75 -11.40 -3.66 1.04
N ARG A 76 -11.77 -2.58 0.39
CA ARG A 76 -10.94 -2.05 -0.70
C ARG A 76 -9.71 -1.38 -0.12
N PHE A 77 -8.54 -1.70 -0.68
CA PHE A 77 -7.27 -1.15 -0.21
C PHE A 77 -7.27 0.39 -0.15
N GLY A 78 -7.81 1.06 -1.17
CA GLY A 78 -7.92 2.52 -1.19
C GLY A 78 -8.81 3.11 -0.09
N GLU A 79 -9.73 2.34 0.51
CA GLU A 79 -10.53 2.82 1.65
C GLU A 79 -9.71 2.92 2.94
N LEU A 80 -8.62 2.16 3.03
CA LEU A 80 -7.71 2.16 4.19
C LEU A 80 -6.61 3.21 4.10
N LEU A 81 -6.29 3.71 2.91
CA LEU A 81 -5.14 4.55 2.65
C LEU A 81 -5.55 5.99 2.35
N ILE A 82 -4.58 6.89 2.49
CA ILE A 82 -4.62 8.26 1.98
C ILE A 82 -3.64 8.30 0.81
N THR A 83 -4.16 8.50 -0.40
CA THR A 83 -3.34 8.55 -1.61
C THR A 83 -2.70 9.92 -1.77
N ARG A 84 -1.38 9.96 -1.91
CA ARG A 84 -0.58 11.18 -2.15
C ARG A 84 0.04 11.20 -3.55
N ASP A 85 -0.43 10.35 -4.46
CA ASP A 85 0.11 10.25 -5.82
C ASP A 85 0.03 11.57 -6.60
N SER A 86 -0.99 12.38 -6.37
CA SER A 86 -1.13 13.70 -6.98
C SER A 86 -0.04 14.73 -6.58
N GLU A 87 0.75 14.44 -5.56
CA GLU A 87 1.85 15.28 -5.09
C GLU A 87 3.18 14.93 -5.79
N ARG A 88 3.21 13.85 -6.57
CA ARG A 88 4.41 13.42 -7.32
C ARG A 88 4.74 14.39 -8.42
N VAL A 89 6.03 14.69 -8.57
CA VAL A 89 6.57 15.50 -9.67
C VAL A 89 7.71 14.71 -10.33
N PRO A 90 7.43 13.97 -11.42
CA PRO A 90 8.45 13.22 -12.14
C PRO A 90 9.50 14.15 -12.75
N VAL A 91 10.78 13.80 -12.60
CA VAL A 91 11.91 14.53 -13.19
C VAL A 91 12.63 13.62 -14.17
N SER A 92 12.87 14.12 -15.39
CA SER A 92 13.56 13.37 -16.44
C SER A 92 14.98 12.98 -16.02
N VAL A 93 15.52 11.90 -16.59
CA VAL A 93 16.91 11.49 -16.36
C VAL A 93 17.89 12.60 -16.74
N SER A 94 17.65 13.28 -17.87
CA SER A 94 18.49 14.39 -18.34
C SER A 94 18.52 15.56 -17.37
N ASP A 95 17.40 15.86 -16.72
CA ASP A 95 17.33 16.96 -15.75
C ASP A 95 17.91 16.54 -14.41
N ARG A 96 17.66 15.30 -13.95
CA ARG A 96 18.31 14.79 -12.73
C ARG A 96 19.83 14.79 -12.86
N ASN A 97 20.38 14.48 -14.02
CA ASN A 97 21.84 14.47 -14.26
C ASN A 97 22.48 15.86 -14.12
N LYS A 98 21.71 16.94 -14.23
CA LYS A 98 22.19 18.33 -14.06
C LYS A 98 22.11 18.82 -12.61
N ARG A 99 21.48 18.05 -11.72
CA ARG A 99 21.21 18.43 -10.33
C ARG A 99 22.17 17.75 -9.36
N ALA A 100 22.42 18.35 -8.21
CA ALA A 100 23.23 17.75 -7.15
C ALA A 100 22.55 16.47 -6.61
N LYS A 101 23.34 15.53 -6.12
CA LYS A 101 22.89 14.20 -5.69
C LYS A 101 22.85 14.11 -4.15
N ILE A 102 21.79 14.68 -3.55
CA ILE A 102 21.65 14.82 -2.08
C ILE A 102 20.61 13.84 -1.54
N TYR A 103 19.37 13.94 -1.99
CA TYR A 103 18.23 13.16 -1.50
C TYR A 103 17.91 12.02 -2.43
N ASP A 104 17.39 10.93 -1.89
CA ASP A 104 17.00 9.76 -2.67
C ASP A 104 15.83 10.08 -3.60
N TYR A 105 15.95 9.66 -4.85
CA TYR A 105 14.89 9.73 -5.87
C TYR A 105 14.33 8.33 -6.11
N TYR A 106 13.05 8.16 -5.78
CA TYR A 106 12.37 6.87 -5.90
C TYR A 106 11.74 6.67 -7.28
N GLY A 107 11.82 5.44 -7.75
CA GLY A 107 11.09 4.94 -8.92
C GLY A 107 10.25 3.72 -8.55
N ALA A 108 9.74 3.02 -9.57
CA ALA A 108 8.83 1.88 -9.38
C ALA A 108 9.45 0.68 -8.63
N SER A 109 10.77 0.59 -8.54
CA SER A 109 11.48 -0.55 -7.92
C SER A 109 12.41 -0.14 -6.77
N GLY A 110 12.21 1.05 -6.20
CA GLY A 110 13.04 1.57 -5.11
C GLY A 110 13.82 2.81 -5.51
N ILE A 111 14.94 3.07 -4.83
CA ILE A 111 15.82 4.21 -5.12
C ILE A 111 16.51 3.98 -6.47
N ILE A 112 16.30 4.88 -7.42
CA ILE A 112 16.87 4.80 -8.77
C ILE A 112 17.89 5.88 -9.06
N ASP A 113 17.95 6.94 -8.25
CA ASP A 113 18.86 8.09 -8.42
C ASP A 113 18.88 8.92 -7.12
N LYS A 114 19.58 10.08 -7.18
CA LYS A 114 19.50 11.14 -6.18
C LYS A 114 19.25 12.49 -6.86
N ILE A 115 18.73 13.44 -6.07
CA ILE A 115 18.37 14.77 -6.53
C ILE A 115 18.69 15.82 -5.43
N ASP A 116 18.75 17.09 -5.77
CA ASP A 116 19.15 18.16 -4.86
C ASP A 116 18.04 18.67 -3.92
N ASP A 117 16.81 18.22 -4.12
CA ASP A 117 15.64 18.65 -3.36
C ASP A 117 14.77 17.43 -2.97
N TYR A 118 13.74 17.65 -2.15
CA TYR A 118 12.81 16.61 -1.72
C TYR A 118 11.36 17.08 -1.81
N LEU A 119 10.45 16.16 -2.08
CA LEU A 119 8.99 16.39 -2.07
C LEU A 119 8.36 15.99 -0.74
N PHE A 120 8.92 14.99 -0.10
CA PHE A 120 8.38 14.39 1.12
C PHE A 120 9.44 14.40 2.22
N ASP A 121 9.00 14.65 3.45
CA ASP A 121 9.76 14.46 4.69
C ASP A 121 8.87 13.66 5.66
N ASP A 122 8.57 12.43 5.28
CA ASP A 122 7.57 11.57 5.91
C ASP A 122 7.98 10.09 5.85
N GLU A 123 7.21 9.23 6.51
CA GLU A 123 7.24 7.79 6.32
C GLU A 123 6.04 7.37 5.48
N LEU A 124 6.27 6.97 4.22
CA LEU A 124 5.22 6.59 3.28
C LEU A 124 5.45 5.18 2.72
N LEU A 125 4.34 4.48 2.49
CA LEU A 125 4.32 3.26 1.68
C LEU A 125 4.30 3.67 0.20
N LEU A 126 5.35 3.31 -0.52
CA LEU A 126 5.45 3.48 -1.97
C LEU A 126 5.10 2.17 -2.66
N ILE A 127 4.29 2.25 -3.72
CA ILE A 127 3.85 1.10 -4.50
C ILE A 127 4.16 1.36 -5.97
N GLY A 128 4.93 0.45 -6.57
CA GLY A 128 5.21 0.50 -8.02
C GLY A 128 3.98 0.09 -8.82
N GLU A 129 3.55 0.94 -9.74
CA GLU A 129 2.35 0.74 -10.56
C GLU A 129 2.68 0.28 -11.98
N ASP A 130 3.92 0.43 -12.42
CA ASP A 130 4.38 0.15 -13.78
C ASP A 130 5.75 -0.54 -13.83
N GLY A 131 6.20 -0.85 -15.03
CA GLY A 131 7.51 -1.44 -15.30
C GLY A 131 7.52 -2.97 -15.32
N ALA A 132 8.62 -3.50 -15.87
CA ALA A 132 8.81 -4.94 -16.06
C ALA A 132 8.79 -5.74 -14.73
N ASN A 133 9.13 -5.09 -13.61
CA ASN A 133 9.15 -5.72 -12.29
C ASN A 133 7.74 -6.14 -11.81
N LEU A 134 6.67 -5.53 -12.30
CA LEU A 134 5.30 -5.99 -12.01
C LEU A 134 5.04 -7.41 -12.50
N LEU A 135 5.63 -7.79 -13.61
CA LEU A 135 5.52 -9.13 -14.20
C LEU A 135 6.53 -10.09 -13.60
N SER A 136 7.81 -9.70 -13.58
CA SER A 136 8.91 -10.58 -13.13
C SER A 136 8.96 -10.73 -11.61
N ARG A 137 8.50 -9.72 -10.85
CA ARG A 137 8.58 -9.66 -9.38
C ARG A 137 9.97 -10.00 -8.83
N SER A 138 10.99 -9.59 -9.55
CA SER A 138 12.40 -9.83 -9.18
C SER A 138 12.84 -9.00 -7.97
N THR A 139 12.17 -7.86 -7.75
CA THR A 139 12.34 -7.00 -6.56
C THR A 139 10.98 -6.66 -5.95
N PRO A 140 10.91 -6.27 -4.67
CA PRO A 140 9.67 -5.78 -4.08
C PRO A 140 9.07 -4.63 -4.90
N ILE A 141 7.75 -4.64 -5.07
CA ILE A 141 6.98 -3.55 -5.69
C ILE A 141 6.36 -2.59 -4.68
N ALA A 142 6.44 -2.95 -3.39
CA ALA A 142 5.97 -2.12 -2.28
C ALA A 142 7.08 -2.02 -1.25
N PHE A 143 7.38 -0.82 -0.78
CA PHE A 143 8.45 -0.54 0.18
C PHE A 143 8.17 0.73 0.98
N ILE A 144 8.77 0.85 2.16
CA ILE A 144 8.64 2.03 3.01
C ILE A 144 9.79 2.99 2.71
N ALA A 145 9.46 4.23 2.35
CA ALA A 145 10.39 5.35 2.29
C ALA A 145 10.27 6.19 3.56
N LYS A 146 11.40 6.69 4.08
CA LYS A 146 11.46 7.46 5.32
C LYS A 146 12.35 8.69 5.18
N GLY A 147 11.98 9.77 5.86
CA GLY A 147 12.74 11.03 5.88
C GLY A 147 12.55 11.83 4.59
N LYS A 148 13.62 12.48 4.13
CA LYS A 148 13.59 13.38 2.97
C LYS A 148 13.90 12.65 1.67
N TYR A 149 12.95 12.66 0.73
CA TYR A 149 13.09 11.99 -0.58
C TYR A 149 12.18 12.63 -1.63
N TRP A 150 12.48 12.32 -2.88
CA TRP A 150 11.72 12.73 -4.06
C TRP A 150 11.04 11.55 -4.72
#